data_798d220b2a96cab7030d0cd4617ca460
#
_entry.id   798d220b2a96cab7030d0cd4617ca460
#
_cell.length_a   1.000
_cell.length_b   1.000
_cell.length_c   1.000
_cell.angle_alpha   90.00
_cell.angle_beta   90.00
_cell.angle_gamma   90.00
#
_symmetry.space_group_name_H-M   'P 1'
#
loop_
_entity.id
_entity.type
_entity.pdbx_description
1 polymer ?
#
loop_
_entity_poly.entity_id
_entity_poly.type
_entity_poly.pdbx_seq_one_letter_code
_entity_poly.pdbx_strand_id
1 'polypeptide(L)'
;MKITSATFLTSATEVAACPDSPLPEIAFIGRSNVGKSSLLNLLSGEAKLAKTSSTPGHTKLINFFVMNGTWCMVDLPGYGFTKAKPSERADFERMIADYLTRRENLLCVLVLIDSRHEPQVIDLEFVEWLAEHRVRMALVFTKSDKLKPAAVARNMAAFQEIIAPLFPEPPPSFACSVITRDGRRELMGFLGKVLTGG
;
A
#
# COMPACT_ATOMS: atom_id res chain seq x y z
N MET A 1 0.11 17.89 3.54
CA MET A 1 -1.36 17.64 3.58
C MET A 1 -1.78 17.27 5.00
N LYS A 2 -3.02 17.65 5.43
CA LYS A 2 -3.61 17.23 6.72
C LYS A 2 -4.93 16.52 6.44
N ILE A 3 -5.15 15.35 7.04
CA ILE A 3 -6.44 14.66 7.03
C ILE A 3 -7.20 15.10 8.28
N THR A 4 -8.42 15.59 8.09
CA THR A 4 -9.32 16.10 9.14
C THR A 4 -10.59 15.27 9.27
N SER A 5 -10.91 14.47 8.25
CA SER A 5 -12.00 13.52 8.27
C SER A 5 -11.64 12.26 7.48
N ALA A 6 -12.09 11.12 7.96
CA ALA A 6 -11.91 9.83 7.31
C ALA A 6 -13.17 8.98 7.56
N THR A 7 -13.83 8.52 6.49
CA THR A 7 -15.09 7.78 6.58
C THR A 7 -15.01 6.52 5.71
N PHE A 8 -15.39 5.38 6.25
CA PHE A 8 -15.57 4.18 5.45
C PHE A 8 -16.70 4.41 4.43
N LEU A 9 -16.42 4.13 3.16
CA LEU A 9 -17.40 4.26 2.09
C LEU A 9 -18.06 2.93 1.78
N THR A 10 -17.27 1.94 1.35
CA THR A 10 -17.77 0.61 0.95
C THR A 10 -16.64 -0.39 0.85
N SER A 11 -17.02 -1.66 0.61
CA SER A 11 -16.09 -2.73 0.22
C SER A 11 -16.55 -3.37 -1.09
N ALA A 12 -15.60 -3.75 -1.94
CA ALA A 12 -15.85 -4.39 -3.22
C ALA A 12 -15.13 -5.74 -3.31
N THR A 13 -15.75 -6.70 -4.00
CA THR A 13 -15.22 -8.03 -4.30
C THR A 13 -14.57 -8.11 -5.68
N GLU A 14 -14.82 -7.12 -6.52
CA GLU A 14 -14.34 -7.02 -7.89
C GLU A 14 -14.36 -5.56 -8.37
N VAL A 15 -13.68 -5.24 -9.46
CA VAL A 15 -13.58 -3.87 -9.98
C VAL A 15 -14.94 -3.30 -10.37
N ALA A 16 -15.83 -4.13 -10.94
CA ALA A 16 -17.17 -3.70 -11.33
C ALA A 16 -18.05 -3.28 -10.13
N ALA A 17 -17.74 -3.77 -8.92
CA ALA A 17 -18.42 -3.41 -7.68
C ALA A 17 -17.76 -2.22 -6.95
N CYS A 18 -16.66 -1.67 -7.49
CA CYS A 18 -16.02 -0.48 -6.93
C CYS A 18 -16.93 0.75 -7.08
N PRO A 19 -16.82 1.74 -6.16
CA PRO A 19 -17.65 2.95 -6.22
C PRO A 19 -17.53 3.66 -7.58
N ASP A 20 -18.65 4.04 -8.15
CA ASP A 20 -18.71 5.00 -9.26
C ASP A 20 -18.57 6.42 -8.66
N SER A 21 -17.33 6.86 -8.51
CA SER A 21 -16.97 8.12 -7.86
C SER A 21 -15.83 8.77 -8.63
N PRO A 22 -15.86 10.09 -8.86
CA PRO A 22 -14.77 10.80 -9.53
C PRO A 22 -13.57 11.07 -8.62
N LEU A 23 -13.62 10.64 -7.35
CA LEU A 23 -12.55 10.92 -6.40
C LEU A 23 -11.26 10.17 -6.78
N PRO A 24 -10.11 10.84 -6.76
CA PRO A 24 -8.82 10.19 -6.97
C PRO A 24 -8.54 9.18 -5.86
N GLU A 25 -7.85 8.11 -6.22
CA GLU A 25 -7.58 6.97 -5.34
C GLU A 25 -6.09 6.77 -5.12
N ILE A 26 -5.70 6.50 -3.87
CA ILE A 26 -4.36 6.02 -3.52
C ILE A 26 -4.53 4.68 -2.82
N ALA A 27 -3.98 3.63 -3.42
CA ALA A 27 -4.11 2.27 -2.93
C ALA A 27 -2.93 1.87 -2.02
N PHE A 28 -3.22 1.03 -1.05
CA PHE A 28 -2.25 0.48 -0.09
C PHE A 28 -2.28 -1.03 -0.19
N ILE A 29 -1.13 -1.63 -0.44
CA ILE A 29 -0.98 -3.07 -0.58
C ILE A 29 0.32 -3.53 0.09
N GLY A 30 0.41 -4.79 0.44
CA GLY A 30 1.60 -5.39 1.04
C GLY A 30 1.28 -6.78 1.59
N ARG A 31 2.27 -7.48 2.07
CA ARG A 31 2.09 -8.82 2.66
C ARG A 31 1.23 -8.78 3.91
N SER A 32 0.64 -9.92 4.25
CA SER A 32 -0.05 -10.08 5.54
C SER A 32 0.85 -9.69 6.70
N ASN A 33 0.29 -8.95 7.67
CA ASN A 33 1.00 -8.50 8.88
C ASN A 33 2.18 -7.52 8.61
N VAL A 34 2.28 -6.93 7.44
CA VAL A 34 3.27 -5.88 7.14
C VAL A 34 3.02 -4.58 7.93
N GLY A 35 1.81 -4.39 8.48
CA GLY A 35 1.43 -3.19 9.22
C GLY A 35 0.50 -2.25 8.43
N LYS A 36 -0.12 -2.73 7.35
CA LYS A 36 -0.96 -1.94 6.45
C LYS A 36 -2.10 -1.22 7.18
N SER A 37 -2.99 -1.94 7.87
CA SER A 37 -4.12 -1.33 8.61
C SER A 37 -3.65 -0.35 9.70
N SER A 38 -2.52 -0.63 10.35
CA SER A 38 -1.94 0.27 11.35
C SER A 38 -1.43 1.58 10.71
N LEU A 39 -0.83 1.49 9.52
CA LEU A 39 -0.39 2.67 8.76
C LEU A 39 -1.59 3.50 8.28
N LEU A 40 -2.64 2.85 7.77
CA LEU A 40 -3.88 3.51 7.36
C LEU A 40 -4.49 4.30 8.52
N ASN A 41 -4.59 3.68 9.70
CA ASN A 41 -5.07 4.34 10.92
C ASN A 41 -4.16 5.52 11.34
N LEU A 42 -2.84 5.36 11.25
CA LEU A 42 -1.89 6.44 11.55
C LEU A 42 -2.06 7.64 10.61
N LEU A 43 -2.19 7.39 9.31
CA LEU A 43 -2.30 8.44 8.29
C LEU A 43 -3.63 9.17 8.41
N SER A 44 -4.73 8.44 8.56
CA SER A 44 -6.09 9.02 8.71
C SER A 44 -6.28 9.79 10.02
N GLY A 45 -5.49 9.45 11.05
CA GLY A 45 -5.71 9.96 12.40
C GLY A 45 -6.83 9.24 13.18
N GLU A 46 -7.42 8.21 12.59
CA GLU A 46 -8.54 7.43 13.15
C GLU A 46 -8.06 6.04 13.58
N ALA A 47 -8.03 5.80 14.90
CA ALA A 47 -7.43 4.58 15.46
C ALA A 47 -8.12 3.26 15.04
N LYS A 48 -9.35 3.31 14.52
CA LYS A 48 -10.17 2.15 14.17
C LYS A 48 -10.77 2.22 12.77
N LEU A 49 -10.23 3.05 11.88
CA LEU A 49 -10.73 3.17 10.50
C LEU A 49 -10.59 1.84 9.76
N ALA A 50 -9.38 1.33 9.67
CA ALA A 50 -9.10 0.00 9.13
C ALA A 50 -9.00 -1.02 10.29
N LYS A 51 -9.68 -2.16 10.13
CA LYS A 51 -9.61 -3.23 11.13
C LYS A 51 -8.20 -3.82 11.17
N THR A 52 -7.57 -3.74 12.32
CA THR A 52 -6.30 -4.40 12.58
C THR A 52 -6.56 -5.83 13.05
N SER A 53 -6.02 -6.82 12.36
CA SER A 53 -6.11 -8.21 12.77
C SER A 53 -4.71 -8.83 12.82
N SER A 54 -4.47 -9.63 13.85
CA SER A 54 -3.26 -10.47 13.93
C SER A 54 -3.37 -11.77 13.11
N THR A 55 -4.58 -12.10 12.64
CA THR A 55 -4.83 -13.32 11.86
C THR A 55 -4.63 -13.04 10.36
N PRO A 56 -3.77 -13.79 9.67
CA PRO A 56 -3.56 -13.63 8.23
C PRO A 56 -4.85 -13.93 7.44
N GLY A 57 -5.14 -13.14 6.40
CA GLY A 57 -6.22 -13.43 5.47
C GLY A 57 -7.56 -12.76 5.75
N HIS A 58 -7.64 -11.77 6.65
CA HIS A 58 -8.91 -11.12 6.98
C HIS A 58 -9.43 -10.14 5.91
N THR A 59 -8.56 -9.52 5.13
CA THR A 59 -9.01 -8.58 4.08
C THR A 59 -9.10 -9.34 2.76
N LYS A 60 -10.29 -9.80 2.42
CA LYS A 60 -10.59 -10.41 1.10
C LYS A 60 -11.26 -9.41 0.15
N LEU A 61 -11.45 -8.17 0.59
CA LEU A 61 -12.20 -7.13 -0.09
C LEU A 61 -11.31 -5.91 -0.34
N ILE A 62 -11.61 -5.17 -1.37
CA ILE A 62 -11.09 -3.83 -1.60
C ILE A 62 -11.91 -2.89 -0.72
N ASN A 63 -11.29 -2.21 0.26
CA ASN A 63 -12.01 -1.30 1.14
C ASN A 63 -11.70 0.15 0.78
N PHE A 64 -12.74 0.96 0.66
CA PHE A 64 -12.66 2.37 0.29
C PHE A 64 -12.96 3.25 1.49
N PHE A 65 -12.10 4.24 1.71
CA PHE A 65 -12.25 5.23 2.77
C PHE A 65 -12.11 6.63 2.16
N VAL A 66 -13.12 7.48 2.33
CA VAL A 66 -13.08 8.87 1.85
C VAL A 66 -12.35 9.74 2.85
N MET A 67 -11.33 10.45 2.37
CA MET A 67 -10.50 11.38 3.12
C MET A 67 -10.86 12.81 2.77
N ASN A 68 -11.18 13.63 3.76
CA ASN A 68 -11.54 15.05 3.60
C ASN A 68 -12.66 15.31 2.57
N GLY A 69 -13.43 14.30 2.17
CA GLY A 69 -14.40 14.39 1.09
C GLY A 69 -13.81 14.60 -0.32
N THR A 70 -12.48 14.45 -0.50
CA THR A 70 -11.79 14.87 -1.73
C THR A 70 -11.00 13.76 -2.42
N TRP A 71 -10.69 12.67 -1.75
CA TRP A 71 -9.97 11.52 -2.31
C TRP A 71 -10.25 10.24 -1.53
N CYS A 72 -9.93 9.10 -2.10
CA CYS A 72 -10.09 7.80 -1.48
C CYS A 72 -8.74 7.18 -1.11
N MET A 73 -8.61 6.77 0.15
CA MET A 73 -7.62 5.81 0.61
C MET A 73 -8.19 4.42 0.40
N VAL A 74 -7.49 3.56 -0.35
CA VAL A 74 -7.99 2.23 -0.72
C VAL A 74 -7.12 1.15 -0.10
N ASP A 75 -7.73 0.33 0.76
CA ASP A 75 -7.07 -0.80 1.41
C ASP A 75 -7.25 -2.05 0.54
N LEU A 76 -6.22 -2.39 -0.21
CA LEU A 76 -6.20 -3.61 -0.99
C LEU A 76 -5.87 -4.81 -0.11
N PRO A 77 -6.43 -5.98 -0.44
CA PRO A 77 -6.00 -7.20 0.20
C PRO A 77 -4.50 -7.44 0.00
N GLY A 78 -3.84 -8.04 0.99
CA GLY A 78 -2.41 -8.32 0.90
C GLY A 78 -2.09 -9.46 -0.08
N TYR A 79 -0.94 -9.42 -0.74
CA TYR A 79 -0.44 -10.55 -1.53
C TYR A 79 0.27 -11.60 -0.67
N GLY A 80 0.57 -12.77 -1.26
CA GLY A 80 1.34 -13.82 -0.59
C GLY A 80 0.53 -14.72 0.34
N PHE A 81 -0.77 -14.88 0.11
CA PHE A 81 -1.59 -15.83 0.86
C PHE A 81 -1.28 -17.27 0.46
N THR A 82 -0.50 -17.97 1.31
CA THR A 82 -0.14 -19.39 1.11
C THR A 82 -1.21 -20.38 1.59
N LYS A 83 -2.21 -19.92 2.37
CA LYS A 83 -3.21 -20.80 3.00
C LYS A 83 -4.55 -20.90 2.25
N ALA A 84 -4.76 -20.13 1.17
CA ALA A 84 -5.96 -20.23 0.35
C ALA A 84 -5.87 -21.41 -0.63
N LYS A 85 -7.03 -21.94 -1.06
CA LYS A 85 -7.08 -22.92 -2.15
C LYS A 85 -6.55 -22.28 -3.44
N PRO A 86 -5.94 -23.06 -4.37
CA PRO A 86 -5.38 -22.49 -5.60
C PRO A 86 -6.38 -21.67 -6.43
N SER A 87 -7.66 -22.10 -6.51
CA SER A 87 -8.71 -21.34 -7.20
C SER A 87 -9.02 -20.00 -6.53
N GLU A 88 -9.17 -19.98 -5.21
CA GLU A 88 -9.44 -18.75 -4.45
C GLU A 88 -8.25 -17.77 -4.58
N ARG A 89 -7.03 -18.30 -4.68
CA ARG A 89 -5.83 -17.50 -4.88
C ARG A 89 -5.83 -16.84 -6.27
N ALA A 90 -6.16 -17.58 -7.32
CA ALA A 90 -6.21 -17.07 -8.68
C ALA A 90 -7.27 -15.97 -8.84
N ASP A 91 -8.47 -16.14 -8.27
CA ASP A 91 -9.54 -15.14 -8.29
C ASP A 91 -9.12 -13.85 -7.55
N PHE A 92 -8.42 -14.03 -6.45
CA PHE A 92 -7.91 -12.93 -5.64
C PHE A 92 -6.79 -12.14 -6.36
N GLU A 93 -5.84 -12.85 -6.97
CA GLU A 93 -4.75 -12.25 -7.76
C GLU A 93 -5.34 -11.50 -8.96
N ARG A 94 -6.35 -12.06 -9.62
CA ARG A 94 -7.07 -11.39 -10.71
C ARG A 94 -7.78 -10.12 -10.27
N MET A 95 -8.48 -10.13 -9.13
CA MET A 95 -9.15 -8.94 -8.59
C MET A 95 -8.17 -7.80 -8.33
N ILE A 96 -7.00 -8.09 -7.74
CA ILE A 96 -5.96 -7.10 -7.49
C ILE A 96 -5.38 -6.59 -8.82
N ALA A 97 -5.05 -7.48 -9.75
CA ALA A 97 -4.52 -7.13 -11.06
C ALA A 97 -5.49 -6.25 -11.84
N ASP A 98 -6.78 -6.61 -11.90
CA ASP A 98 -7.82 -5.83 -12.56
C ASP A 98 -7.97 -4.44 -11.92
N TYR A 99 -7.96 -4.34 -10.60
CA TYR A 99 -8.02 -3.05 -9.92
C TYR A 99 -6.79 -2.18 -10.25
N LEU A 100 -5.60 -2.72 -10.13
CA LEU A 100 -4.35 -1.98 -10.33
C LEU A 100 -4.13 -1.53 -11.77
N THR A 101 -4.66 -2.27 -12.76
CA THR A 101 -4.44 -1.99 -14.19
C THR A 101 -5.59 -1.29 -14.90
N ARG A 102 -6.83 -1.39 -14.37
CA ARG A 102 -8.03 -0.87 -15.02
C ARG A 102 -8.74 0.25 -14.27
N ARG A 103 -8.36 0.51 -13.01
CA ARG A 103 -9.00 1.56 -12.21
C ARG A 103 -8.50 2.94 -12.61
N GLU A 104 -9.33 3.69 -13.34
CA GLU A 104 -8.98 5.01 -13.89
C GLU A 104 -8.69 6.07 -12.80
N ASN A 105 -9.36 5.96 -11.65
CA ASN A 105 -9.17 6.89 -10.53
C ASN A 105 -7.88 6.64 -9.73
N LEU A 106 -7.19 5.51 -9.96
CA LEU A 106 -5.99 5.14 -9.23
C LEU A 106 -4.80 6.00 -9.66
N LEU A 107 -4.33 6.86 -8.76
CA LEU A 107 -3.18 7.72 -9.01
C LEU A 107 -1.84 7.09 -8.64
N CYS A 108 -1.82 6.29 -7.58
CA CYS A 108 -0.58 5.70 -7.07
C CYS A 108 -0.88 4.51 -6.15
N VAL A 109 0.04 3.55 -6.13
CA VAL A 109 0.03 2.41 -5.22
C VAL A 109 1.15 2.54 -4.20
N LEU A 110 0.84 2.48 -2.92
CA LEU A 110 1.83 2.36 -1.86
C LEU A 110 2.07 0.88 -1.55
N VAL A 111 3.24 0.39 -1.89
CA VAL A 111 3.67 -0.99 -1.62
C VAL A 111 4.36 -1.02 -0.27
N LEU A 112 3.75 -1.70 0.70
CA LEU A 112 4.27 -1.81 2.05
C LEU A 112 5.21 -3.02 2.17
N ILE A 113 6.41 -2.76 2.66
CA ILE A 113 7.48 -3.74 2.85
C ILE A 113 7.89 -3.73 4.33
N ASP A 114 8.11 -4.89 4.92
CA ASP A 114 8.57 -4.99 6.31
C ASP A 114 10.08 -4.72 6.37
N SER A 115 10.48 -3.57 6.91
CA SER A 115 11.89 -3.13 6.97
C SER A 115 12.82 -4.04 7.77
N ARG A 116 12.25 -4.96 8.57
CA ARG A 116 13.02 -5.89 9.43
C ARG A 116 13.72 -6.98 8.63
N HIS A 117 13.29 -7.22 7.40
CA HIS A 117 13.78 -8.29 6.56
C HIS A 117 14.64 -7.76 5.43
N GLU A 118 15.59 -8.58 5.00
CA GLU A 118 16.23 -8.41 3.69
C GLU A 118 15.18 -8.51 2.57
N PRO A 119 15.49 -8.06 1.34
CA PRO A 119 14.56 -8.13 0.23
C PRO A 119 13.95 -9.53 0.07
N GLN A 120 12.64 -9.62 0.11
CA GLN A 120 11.91 -10.89 -0.01
C GLN A 120 11.46 -11.07 -1.46
N VAL A 121 11.66 -12.28 -2.00
CA VAL A 121 11.34 -12.62 -3.40
C VAL A 121 9.91 -12.19 -3.77
N ILE A 122 8.95 -12.48 -2.93
CA ILE A 122 7.54 -12.15 -3.18
C ILE A 122 7.26 -10.65 -3.26
N ASP A 123 8.02 -9.82 -2.53
CA ASP A 123 7.88 -8.36 -2.59
C ASP A 123 8.55 -7.84 -3.88
N LEU A 124 9.68 -8.43 -4.27
CA LEU A 124 10.39 -8.11 -5.52
C LEU A 124 9.56 -8.48 -6.74
N GLU A 125 9.02 -9.70 -6.81
CA GLU A 125 8.13 -10.18 -7.88
C GLU A 125 6.91 -9.27 -8.05
N PHE A 126 6.32 -8.81 -6.94
CA PHE A 126 5.18 -7.91 -6.99
C PHE A 126 5.55 -6.52 -7.53
N VAL A 127 6.71 -5.96 -7.12
CA VAL A 127 7.21 -4.67 -7.64
C VAL A 127 7.57 -4.77 -9.11
N GLU A 128 8.20 -5.88 -9.55
CA GLU A 128 8.49 -6.16 -10.95
C GLU A 128 7.20 -6.20 -11.79
N TRP A 129 6.17 -6.93 -11.32
CA TRP A 129 4.87 -6.97 -11.96
C TRP A 129 4.23 -5.58 -12.12
N LEU A 130 4.31 -4.72 -11.07
CA LEU A 130 3.82 -3.34 -11.14
C LEU A 130 4.59 -2.52 -12.17
N ALA A 131 5.91 -2.70 -12.27
CA ALA A 131 6.76 -2.02 -13.24
C ALA A 131 6.40 -2.41 -14.68
N GLU A 132 6.24 -3.70 -14.96
CA GLU A 132 5.82 -4.24 -16.26
C GLU A 132 4.48 -3.66 -16.72
N HIS A 133 3.54 -3.47 -15.78
CA HIS A 133 2.21 -2.92 -16.05
C HIS A 133 2.16 -1.39 -15.96
N ARG A 134 3.32 -0.73 -15.76
CA ARG A 134 3.46 0.74 -15.67
C ARG A 134 2.56 1.38 -14.60
N VAL A 135 2.32 0.65 -13.52
CA VAL A 135 1.54 1.17 -12.39
C VAL A 135 2.41 2.11 -11.56
N ARG A 136 1.97 3.37 -11.39
CA ARG A 136 2.69 4.35 -10.55
C ARG A 136 2.70 3.88 -9.11
N MET A 137 3.89 3.81 -8.50
CA MET A 137 4.03 3.31 -7.13
C MET A 137 5.01 4.11 -6.28
N ALA A 138 4.94 3.90 -4.97
CA ALA A 138 5.97 4.26 -4.01
C ALA A 138 6.13 3.13 -2.99
N LEU A 139 7.32 2.99 -2.41
CA LEU A 139 7.64 1.96 -1.44
C LEU A 139 7.56 2.51 -0.02
N VAL A 140 6.93 1.79 0.88
CA VAL A 140 6.82 2.17 2.29
C VAL A 140 7.38 1.04 3.16
N PHE A 141 8.58 1.26 3.67
CA PHE A 141 9.27 0.34 4.57
C PHE A 141 8.73 0.55 5.99
N THR A 142 7.86 -0.35 6.43
CA THR A 142 7.16 -0.28 7.71
C THR A 142 8.01 -0.83 8.86
N LYS A 143 7.59 -0.58 10.11
CA LYS A 143 8.22 -1.10 11.34
C LYS A 143 9.68 -0.67 11.51
N SER A 144 10.03 0.52 11.02
CA SER A 144 11.41 1.06 11.10
C SER A 144 11.92 1.21 12.53
N ASP A 145 11.00 1.29 13.52
CA ASP A 145 11.33 1.31 14.96
C ASP A 145 11.91 -0.01 15.51
N LYS A 146 11.80 -1.10 14.76
CA LYS A 146 12.25 -2.43 15.20
C LYS A 146 13.72 -2.71 14.92
N LEU A 147 14.39 -1.84 14.18
CA LEU A 147 15.80 -1.94 13.83
C LEU A 147 16.53 -0.62 14.13
N LYS A 148 17.86 -0.68 14.20
CA LYS A 148 18.70 0.52 14.21
C LYS A 148 18.57 1.24 12.85
N PRO A 149 18.63 2.58 12.80
CA PRO A 149 18.48 3.33 11.55
C PRO A 149 19.39 2.88 10.42
N ALA A 150 20.66 2.54 10.73
CA ALA A 150 21.61 2.03 9.75
C ALA A 150 21.18 0.68 9.14
N ALA A 151 20.51 -0.20 9.91
CA ALA A 151 20.00 -1.47 9.39
C ALA A 151 18.77 -1.26 8.49
N VAL A 152 17.89 -0.34 8.85
CA VAL A 152 16.75 0.06 8.00
C VAL A 152 17.28 0.61 6.66
N ALA A 153 18.22 1.56 6.70
CA ALA A 153 18.82 2.16 5.52
C ALA A 153 19.50 1.11 4.60
N ARG A 154 20.22 0.15 5.20
CA ARG A 154 20.83 -0.95 4.46
C ARG A 154 19.79 -1.83 3.75
N ASN A 155 18.73 -2.24 4.44
CA ASN A 155 17.70 -3.10 3.86
C ASN A 155 16.94 -2.37 2.75
N MET A 156 16.66 -1.08 2.92
CA MET A 156 16.06 -0.23 1.88
C MET A 156 16.98 -0.12 0.67
N ALA A 157 18.27 0.17 0.88
CA ALA A 157 19.25 0.29 -0.22
C ALA A 157 19.39 -1.02 -0.99
N ALA A 158 19.47 -2.16 -0.29
CA ALA A 158 19.54 -3.48 -0.94
C ALA A 158 18.29 -3.76 -1.79
N PHE A 159 17.08 -3.40 -1.30
CA PHE A 159 15.86 -3.55 -2.08
C PHE A 159 15.87 -2.66 -3.33
N GLN A 160 16.23 -1.38 -3.16
CA GLN A 160 16.30 -0.41 -4.26
C GLN A 160 17.34 -0.80 -5.32
N GLU A 161 18.48 -1.34 -4.92
CA GLU A 161 19.52 -1.82 -5.84
C GLU A 161 19.01 -2.94 -6.75
N ILE A 162 18.25 -3.90 -6.18
CA ILE A 162 17.69 -5.03 -6.93
C ILE A 162 16.66 -4.55 -7.96
N ILE A 163 15.78 -3.61 -7.58
CA ILE A 163 14.72 -3.14 -8.47
C ILE A 163 15.17 -2.03 -9.43
N ALA A 164 16.33 -1.41 -9.20
CA ALA A 164 16.80 -0.27 -10.00
C ALA A 164 16.78 -0.51 -11.53
N PRO A 165 17.14 -1.71 -12.04
CA PRO A 165 17.06 -1.99 -13.48
C PRO A 165 15.66 -1.95 -14.09
N LEU A 166 14.61 -2.02 -13.27
CA LEU A 166 13.21 -2.03 -13.71
C LEU A 166 12.67 -0.62 -14.01
N PHE A 167 13.38 0.43 -13.59
CA PHE A 167 12.89 1.81 -13.63
C PHE A 167 13.91 2.76 -14.21
N PRO A 168 13.50 3.74 -15.06
CA PRO A 168 14.36 4.85 -15.45
C PRO A 168 14.80 5.70 -14.25
N GLU A 169 13.87 5.90 -13.30
CA GLU A 169 14.09 6.53 -12.00
C GLU A 169 13.45 5.65 -10.91
N PRO A 170 14.19 5.36 -9.82
CA PRO A 170 13.67 4.49 -8.76
C PRO A 170 12.40 5.07 -8.11
N PRO A 171 11.42 4.23 -7.74
CA PRO A 171 10.22 4.71 -7.09
C PRO A 171 10.52 5.39 -5.75
N PRO A 172 9.79 6.46 -5.39
CA PRO A 172 9.92 7.10 -4.08
C PRO A 172 9.81 6.09 -2.96
N SER A 173 10.68 6.20 -1.95
CA SER A 173 10.75 5.23 -0.85
C SER A 173 10.78 5.93 0.50
N PHE A 174 10.01 5.41 1.46
CA PHE A 174 9.82 5.99 2.77
C PHE A 174 10.02 4.93 3.86
N ALA A 175 10.79 5.26 4.90
CA ALA A 175 10.82 4.47 6.14
C ALA A 175 9.75 4.98 7.09
N CYS A 176 8.87 4.11 7.59
CA CYS A 176 7.78 4.50 8.46
C CYS A 176 7.67 3.63 9.71
N SER A 177 7.35 4.26 10.84
CA SER A 177 6.95 3.60 12.07
C SER A 177 5.61 4.13 12.56
N VAL A 178 4.70 3.22 12.85
CA VAL A 178 3.41 3.56 13.48
C VAL A 178 3.60 3.91 14.95
N ILE A 179 4.62 3.36 15.60
CA ILE A 179 4.90 3.54 17.03
C ILE A 179 5.53 4.91 17.29
N THR A 180 6.62 5.24 16.57
CA THR A 180 7.33 6.52 16.73
C THR A 180 6.75 7.63 15.87
N ARG A 181 5.90 7.28 14.87
CA ARG A 181 5.33 8.18 13.85
C ARG A 181 6.37 8.75 12.87
N ASP A 182 7.57 8.17 12.84
CA ASP A 182 8.61 8.54 11.88
C ASP A 182 8.13 8.28 10.45
N GLY A 183 8.59 9.11 9.52
CA GLY A 183 8.24 9.04 8.09
C GLY A 183 6.81 9.48 7.74
N ARG A 184 5.92 9.70 8.75
CA ARG A 184 4.53 10.11 8.50
C ARG A 184 4.43 11.44 7.76
N ARG A 185 5.24 12.43 8.15
CA ARG A 185 5.22 13.77 7.55
C ARG A 185 5.65 13.75 6.09
N GLU A 186 6.72 13.02 5.82
CA GLU A 186 7.31 12.85 4.48
C GLU A 186 6.31 12.12 3.55
N LEU A 187 5.73 11.03 4.03
CA LEU A 187 4.72 10.27 3.30
C LEU A 187 3.47 11.11 3.02
N MET A 188 2.96 11.85 4.02
CA MET A 188 1.82 12.78 3.83
C MET A 188 2.14 13.92 2.85
N GLY A 189 3.39 14.39 2.82
CA GLY A 189 3.86 15.35 1.82
C GLY A 189 3.81 14.78 0.41
N PHE A 190 4.31 13.55 0.22
CA PHE A 190 4.25 12.84 -1.04
C PHE A 190 2.80 12.61 -1.52
N LEU A 191 1.92 12.10 -0.64
CA LEU A 191 0.50 11.92 -0.98
C LEU A 191 -0.15 13.22 -1.44
N GLY A 192 0.17 14.35 -0.78
CA GLY A 192 -0.32 15.66 -1.18
C GLY A 192 0.10 16.04 -2.60
N LYS A 193 1.35 15.78 -2.98
CA LYS A 193 1.85 16.03 -4.35
C LYS A 193 1.15 15.13 -5.37
N VAL A 194 1.02 13.84 -5.09
CA VAL A 194 0.32 12.89 -5.96
C VAL A 194 -1.11 13.36 -6.26
N LEU A 195 -1.83 13.82 -5.23
CA LEU A 195 -3.22 14.28 -5.36
C LEU A 195 -3.36 15.63 -6.11
N THR A 196 -2.30 16.44 -6.18
CA THR A 196 -2.30 17.72 -6.89
C THR A 196 -1.65 17.66 -8.28
N GLY A 197 -1.26 16.47 -8.74
CA GLY A 197 -0.64 16.27 -10.05
C GLY A 197 0.83 16.65 -10.14
N GLY A 198 1.52 16.68 -8.98
CA GLY A 198 2.94 16.99 -8.86
C GLY A 198 3.83 15.75 -8.86
#